data_60668353c1615666a4bc6042ff426f5c
#
_entry.id   60668353c1615666a4bc6042ff426f5c
#
_cell.length_a   1.000
_cell.length_b   1.000
_cell.length_c   1.000
_cell.angle_alpha   90.00
_cell.angle_beta   90.00
_cell.angle_gamma   90.00
#
_symmetry.space_group_name_H-M   'P 1'
#
loop_
_entity.id
_entity.type
_entity.pdbx_description
1 polymer ?
#
loop_
_entity_poly.entity_id
_entity_poly.type
_entity_poly.pdbx_seq_one_letter_code
_entity_poly.pdbx_strand_id
1 'polypeptide(L)'
;MISLIIPSYRNAEYLDICLQSAIEQQENKNEIIVAIDGFIKESQHVLDKYKNDIKVLDLGENQGMQTALNLAVMNANNEKIFIINDDNVLCSGWDTAIESNLNKNSVLTLNQIEPTGPGIFQFPVKDFGRN
;
A
#
# COMPACT_ATOMS: atom_id res chain seq x y z
N MET A 1 -6.13 -5.83 -13.54
CA MET A 1 -5.10 -5.05 -12.82
C MET A 1 -5.73 -4.19 -11.74
N ILE A 2 -4.99 -3.92 -10.71
CA ILE A 2 -5.44 -3.19 -9.52
C ILE A 2 -4.63 -1.89 -9.41
N SER A 3 -5.24 -0.83 -8.91
CA SER A 3 -4.52 0.34 -8.42
C SER A 3 -4.47 0.28 -6.91
N LEU A 4 -3.27 0.01 -6.38
CA LEU A 4 -2.98 0.03 -4.95
C LEU A 4 -2.69 1.47 -4.53
N ILE A 5 -3.43 1.96 -3.54
CA ILE A 5 -3.33 3.32 -3.01
C ILE A 5 -2.74 3.27 -1.60
N ILE A 6 -1.66 3.99 -1.39
CA ILE A 6 -0.96 4.07 -0.11
C ILE A 6 -0.81 5.56 0.27
N PRO A 7 -1.66 6.10 1.15
CA PRO A 7 -1.41 7.42 1.73
C PRO A 7 -0.29 7.33 2.75
N SER A 8 0.59 8.31 2.77
CA SER A 8 1.71 8.35 3.72
C SER A 8 1.97 9.75 4.24
N TYR A 9 2.17 9.83 5.54
CA TYR A 9 2.50 11.05 6.25
C TYR A 9 3.62 10.80 7.25
N ARG A 10 4.83 11.33 6.96
CA ARG A 10 5.98 11.29 7.86
C ARG A 10 6.28 9.91 8.45
N ASN A 11 6.27 8.88 7.61
CA ASN A 11 6.37 7.48 8.06
C ASN A 11 7.29 6.65 7.15
N ALA A 12 8.45 7.20 6.80
CA ALA A 12 9.33 6.64 5.77
C ALA A 12 9.78 5.20 6.03
N GLU A 13 10.09 4.85 7.28
CA GLU A 13 10.58 3.51 7.62
C GLU A 13 9.50 2.44 7.38
N TYR A 14 8.27 2.71 7.79
CA TYR A 14 7.15 1.78 7.56
C TYR A 14 6.74 1.76 6.08
N LEU A 15 6.76 2.91 5.42
CA LEU A 15 6.49 3.00 3.99
C LEU A 15 7.47 2.13 3.18
N ASP A 16 8.74 2.10 3.55
CA ASP A 16 9.75 1.24 2.90
C ASP A 16 9.37 -0.24 2.97
N ILE A 17 9.02 -0.72 4.16
CA ILE A 17 8.60 -2.12 4.37
C ILE A 17 7.30 -2.42 3.62
N CYS A 18 6.34 -1.50 3.68
CA CYS A 18 5.07 -1.61 2.97
C CYS A 18 5.27 -1.74 1.46
N LEU A 19 6.04 -0.84 0.86
CA LEU A 19 6.34 -0.86 -0.58
C LEU A 19 7.11 -2.11 -1.00
N GLN A 20 8.09 -2.52 -0.21
CA GLN A 20 8.82 -3.75 -0.48
C GLN A 20 7.86 -4.93 -0.57
N SER A 21 6.98 -5.09 0.43
CA SER A 21 6.02 -6.18 0.42
C SER A 21 5.03 -6.10 -0.74
N ALA A 22 4.54 -4.91 -1.05
CA ALA A 22 3.60 -4.71 -2.14
C ALA A 22 4.19 -5.12 -3.50
N ILE A 23 5.45 -4.74 -3.74
CA ILE A 23 6.14 -5.00 -5.00
C ILE A 23 6.59 -6.47 -5.10
N GLU A 24 7.20 -7.01 -4.05
CA GLU A 24 7.76 -8.37 -4.07
C GLU A 24 6.71 -9.48 -3.98
N GLN A 25 5.54 -9.20 -3.39
CA GLN A 25 4.51 -10.19 -3.13
C GLN A 25 3.36 -10.19 -4.15
N GLN A 26 3.36 -9.27 -5.11
CA GLN A 26 2.39 -9.31 -6.22
C GLN A 26 2.78 -10.35 -7.26
N GLU A 27 1.82 -10.98 -7.88
CA GLU A 27 2.03 -11.93 -8.98
C GLU A 27 1.97 -11.24 -10.35
N ASN A 28 1.23 -10.15 -10.45
CA ASN A 28 1.15 -9.33 -11.65
C ASN A 28 1.67 -7.93 -11.36
N LYS A 29 2.09 -7.22 -12.39
CA LYS A 29 2.51 -5.83 -12.23
C LYS A 29 1.30 -4.92 -12.12
N ASN A 30 0.97 -4.47 -10.91
CA ASN A 30 -0.11 -3.56 -10.63
C ASN A 30 0.36 -2.10 -10.57
N GLU A 31 -0.58 -1.17 -10.66
CA GLU A 31 -0.31 0.24 -10.40
C GLU A 31 -0.21 0.47 -8.88
N ILE A 32 0.85 1.10 -8.43
CA ILE A 32 1.03 1.47 -7.02
C ILE A 32 1.16 2.99 -6.94
N ILE A 33 0.22 3.64 -6.26
CA ILE A 33 0.20 5.09 -6.07
C ILE A 33 0.47 5.40 -4.61
N VAL A 34 1.54 6.14 -4.36
CA VAL A 34 1.88 6.65 -3.03
C VAL A 34 1.50 8.11 -2.95
N ALA A 35 0.53 8.44 -2.12
CA ALA A 35 0.10 9.81 -1.90
C ALA A 35 0.79 10.38 -0.66
N ILE A 36 1.72 11.28 -0.87
CA ILE A 36 2.52 11.91 0.20
C ILE A 36 1.81 13.16 0.70
N ASP A 37 1.32 13.10 1.91
CA ASP A 37 0.55 14.15 2.55
C ASP A 37 1.44 15.17 3.29
N GLY A 38 2.37 15.76 2.55
CA GLY A 38 3.33 16.72 3.06
C GLY A 38 4.67 16.11 3.50
N PHE A 39 5.66 16.94 3.70
CA PHE A 39 7.02 16.56 4.13
C PHE A 39 7.69 15.51 3.23
N ILE A 40 7.50 15.59 1.92
CA ILE A 40 8.01 14.59 0.96
C ILE A 40 9.52 14.34 1.10
N LYS A 41 10.30 15.36 1.47
CA LYS A 41 11.75 15.22 1.61
C LYS A 41 12.15 14.19 2.66
N GLU A 42 11.34 13.99 3.69
CA GLU A 42 11.58 12.97 4.73
C GLU A 42 11.47 11.54 4.18
N SER A 43 10.69 11.33 3.12
CA SER A 43 10.49 10.02 2.48
C SER A 43 11.20 9.89 1.14
N GLN A 44 11.92 10.91 0.68
CA GLN A 44 12.49 10.94 -0.68
C GLN A 44 13.40 9.75 -0.97
N HIS A 45 14.23 9.33 -0.01
CA HIS A 45 15.12 8.18 -0.16
C HIS A 45 14.36 6.86 -0.40
N VAL A 46 13.18 6.70 0.21
CA VAL A 46 12.30 5.54 -0.01
C VAL A 46 11.65 5.62 -1.38
N LEU A 47 11.11 6.78 -1.74
CA LEU A 47 10.48 6.99 -3.05
C LEU A 47 11.46 6.78 -4.20
N ASP A 48 12.69 7.23 -4.07
CA ASP A 48 13.75 7.03 -5.06
C ASP A 48 14.13 5.55 -5.23
N LYS A 49 14.12 4.79 -4.13
CA LYS A 49 14.40 3.35 -4.14
C LYS A 49 13.42 2.58 -5.02
N TYR A 50 12.15 2.98 -5.01
CA TYR A 50 11.08 2.28 -5.74
C TYR A 50 10.54 3.05 -6.96
N LYS A 51 11.24 4.06 -7.43
CA LYS A 51 10.79 5.00 -8.47
C LYS A 51 10.31 4.35 -9.78
N ASN A 52 10.78 3.15 -10.08
CA ASN A 52 10.40 2.42 -11.30
C ASN A 52 9.11 1.60 -11.14
N ASP A 53 8.65 1.43 -9.91
CA ASP A 53 7.51 0.57 -9.58
C ASP A 53 6.32 1.34 -9.03
N ILE A 54 6.51 2.60 -8.65
CA ILE A 54 5.48 3.42 -8.02
C ILE A 54 5.22 4.72 -8.78
N LYS A 55 4.03 5.23 -8.60
CA LYS A 55 3.63 6.58 -8.98
C LYS A 55 3.51 7.41 -7.69
N VAL A 56 4.20 8.53 -7.64
CA VAL A 56 4.16 9.43 -6.47
C VAL A 56 3.22 10.59 -6.74
N LEU A 57 2.33 10.83 -5.80
CA LEU A 57 1.46 11.99 -5.76
C LEU A 57 1.86 12.84 -4.55
N ASP A 58 2.50 13.99 -4.83
CA ASP A 58 2.93 14.94 -3.80
C ASP A 58 1.84 15.99 -3.57
N LEU A 59 1.26 16.00 -2.36
CA LEU A 59 0.25 16.99 -1.99
C LEU A 59 0.85 18.37 -1.62
N GLY A 60 2.19 18.44 -1.48
CA GLY A 60 2.92 19.66 -1.10
C GLY A 60 2.86 19.95 0.39
N GLU A 61 1.68 20.00 0.95
CA GLU A 61 1.44 20.26 2.38
C GLU A 61 0.50 19.21 2.97
N ASN A 62 0.43 19.10 4.29
CA ASN A 62 -0.52 18.21 4.95
C ASN A 62 -1.96 18.70 4.72
N GLN A 63 -2.75 17.89 4.02
CA GLN A 63 -4.15 18.15 3.71
C GLN A 63 -5.10 17.14 4.37
N GLY A 64 -4.54 16.13 5.04
CA GLY A 64 -5.28 15.05 5.68
C GLY A 64 -5.43 13.82 4.80
N MET A 65 -5.58 12.67 5.47
CA MET A 65 -5.66 11.35 4.82
C MET A 65 -6.79 11.27 3.79
N GLN A 66 -7.95 11.82 4.08
CA GLN A 66 -9.11 11.74 3.18
C GLN A 66 -8.85 12.48 1.86
N THR A 67 -8.23 13.65 1.91
CA THR A 67 -7.84 14.39 0.71
C THR A 67 -6.80 13.61 -0.09
N ALA A 68 -5.80 13.05 0.58
CA ALA A 68 -4.76 12.24 -0.05
C ALA A 68 -5.37 11.02 -0.76
N LEU A 69 -6.28 10.31 -0.11
CA LEU A 69 -6.98 9.16 -0.69
C LEU A 69 -7.81 9.55 -1.90
N ASN A 70 -8.62 10.60 -1.79
CA ASN A 70 -9.47 11.04 -2.89
C ASN A 70 -8.65 11.44 -4.12
N LEU A 71 -7.58 12.20 -3.93
CA LEU A 71 -6.70 12.58 -5.03
C LEU A 71 -6.00 11.38 -5.66
N ALA A 72 -5.57 10.41 -4.85
CA ALA A 72 -4.94 9.20 -5.36
C ALA A 72 -5.92 8.34 -6.18
N VAL A 73 -7.15 8.15 -5.69
CA VAL A 73 -8.20 7.43 -6.42
C VAL A 73 -8.52 8.12 -7.75
N MET A 74 -8.61 9.45 -7.78
CA MET A 74 -8.84 10.21 -9.00
C MET A 74 -7.70 10.08 -10.03
N ASN A 75 -6.49 9.74 -9.58
CA ASN A 75 -5.32 9.53 -10.42
C ASN A 75 -5.08 8.05 -10.77
N ALA A 76 -5.92 7.15 -10.29
CA ALA A 76 -5.81 5.72 -10.58
C ALA A 76 -6.28 5.40 -12.01
N ASN A 77 -5.57 4.48 -12.66
CA ASN A 77 -5.86 4.05 -14.03
C ASN A 77 -6.72 2.79 -14.10
N ASN A 78 -6.91 2.08 -12.99
CA ASN A 78 -7.68 0.84 -12.94
C ASN A 78 -8.99 1.03 -12.17
N GLU A 79 -10.01 0.28 -12.55
CA GLU A 79 -11.33 0.30 -11.89
C GLU A 79 -11.31 -0.37 -10.51
N LYS A 80 -10.42 -1.34 -10.32
CA LYS A 80 -10.25 -2.02 -9.05
C LYS A 80 -9.26 -1.25 -8.19
N ILE A 81 -9.75 -0.71 -7.11
CA ILE A 81 -8.98 0.09 -6.15
C ILE A 81 -8.76 -0.71 -4.88
N PHE A 82 -7.50 -0.79 -4.45
CA PHE A 82 -7.11 -1.36 -3.18
C PHE A 82 -6.43 -0.28 -2.33
N ILE A 83 -6.91 -0.06 -1.13
CA ILE A 83 -6.41 0.98 -0.22
C ILE A 83 -5.82 0.29 1.01
N ILE A 84 -4.59 0.65 1.35
CA ILE A 84 -3.92 0.22 2.58
C ILE A 84 -3.22 1.40 3.25
N ASN A 85 -2.95 1.27 4.55
CA ASN A 85 -2.07 2.19 5.26
C ASN A 85 -0.60 1.91 4.93
N ASP A 86 0.26 2.89 5.13
CA ASP A 86 1.70 2.80 4.87
C ASP A 86 2.48 1.92 5.86
N ASP A 87 1.82 1.41 6.90
CA ASP A 87 2.37 0.47 7.89
C ASP A 87 1.87 -0.97 7.72
N ASN A 88 1.17 -1.26 6.64
CA ASN A 88 0.74 -2.62 6.31
C ASN A 88 1.83 -3.40 5.56
N VAL A 89 1.84 -4.71 5.78
CA VAL A 89 2.67 -5.66 5.04
C VAL A 89 1.76 -6.61 4.27
N LEU A 90 1.96 -6.67 2.97
CA LEU A 90 1.15 -7.51 2.09
C LEU A 90 1.73 -8.92 1.97
N CYS A 91 0.84 -9.90 1.91
CA CYS A 91 1.19 -11.32 1.75
C CYS A 91 1.36 -11.70 0.29
N SER A 92 2.02 -12.83 0.05
CA SER A 92 2.21 -13.39 -1.29
C SER A 92 0.89 -13.58 -2.02
N GLY A 93 0.83 -13.13 -3.27
CA GLY A 93 -0.35 -13.25 -4.12
C GLY A 93 -1.52 -12.37 -3.69
N TRP A 94 -1.25 -11.26 -3.00
CA TRP A 94 -2.31 -10.34 -2.55
C TRP A 94 -3.20 -9.86 -3.71
N ASP A 95 -2.61 -9.61 -4.86
CA ASP A 95 -3.30 -9.13 -6.05
C ASP A 95 -4.21 -10.19 -6.67
N THR A 96 -3.73 -11.41 -6.81
CA THR A 96 -4.53 -12.53 -7.34
C THR A 96 -5.64 -12.93 -6.37
N ALA A 97 -5.41 -12.84 -5.07
CA ALA A 97 -6.45 -13.06 -4.06
C ALA A 97 -7.59 -12.03 -4.19
N ILE A 98 -7.26 -10.76 -4.40
CA ILE A 98 -8.25 -9.71 -4.64
C ILE A 98 -8.99 -9.95 -5.96
N GLU A 99 -8.25 -10.19 -7.05
CA GLU A 99 -8.84 -10.43 -8.37
C GLU A 99 -9.84 -11.60 -8.38
N SER A 100 -9.55 -12.66 -7.61
CA SER A 100 -10.39 -13.84 -7.53
C SER A 100 -11.65 -13.67 -6.69
N ASN A 101 -11.67 -12.71 -5.75
CA ASN A 101 -12.75 -12.56 -4.77
C ASN A 101 -13.54 -11.26 -4.92
N LEU A 102 -13.03 -10.26 -5.64
CA LEU A 102 -13.71 -8.99 -5.83
C LEU A 102 -14.74 -9.11 -6.96
N ASN A 103 -16.00 -8.95 -6.62
CA ASN A 103 -17.10 -8.95 -7.57
C ASN A 103 -17.46 -7.51 -8.00
N LYS A 104 -18.11 -7.39 -9.16
CA LYS A 104 -18.64 -6.11 -9.64
C LYS A 104 -19.62 -5.51 -8.63
N ASN A 105 -19.48 -4.23 -8.35
CA ASN A 105 -20.30 -3.48 -7.40
C ASN A 105 -20.23 -4.01 -5.96
N SER A 106 -19.07 -4.58 -5.58
CA SER A 106 -18.82 -5.06 -4.23
C SER A 106 -17.64 -4.35 -3.59
N VAL A 107 -17.59 -4.39 -2.26
CA VAL A 107 -16.44 -3.99 -1.47
C VAL A 107 -15.90 -5.24 -0.79
N LEU A 108 -14.61 -5.51 -0.99
CA LEU A 108 -13.92 -6.63 -0.36
C LEU A 108 -13.09 -6.08 0.81
N THR A 109 -13.28 -6.65 1.99
CA THR A 109 -12.40 -6.42 3.14
C THR A 109 -11.46 -7.59 3.30
N LEU A 110 -10.19 -7.29 3.55
CA LEU A 110 -9.17 -8.32 3.77
C LEU A 110 -8.98 -8.57 5.25
N ASN A 111 -8.58 -9.78 5.60
CA ASN A 111 -8.20 -10.11 6.96
C ASN A 111 -6.88 -9.42 7.31
N GLN A 112 -6.86 -8.77 8.45
CA GLN A 112 -5.67 -8.16 9.00
C GLN A 112 -5.25 -8.90 10.26
N ILE A 113 -3.96 -9.22 10.35
CA ILE A 113 -3.35 -9.80 11.54
C ILE A 113 -2.59 -8.70 12.24
N GLU A 114 -3.02 -8.35 13.44
CA GLU A 114 -2.37 -7.34 14.27
C GLU A 114 -1.74 -7.98 15.50
N PRO A 115 -0.54 -7.53 15.91
CA PRO A 115 0.00 -7.94 17.19
C PRO A 115 -0.82 -7.32 18.33
N THR A 116 -1.46 -8.15 19.13
CA THR A 116 -2.27 -7.73 20.28
C THR A 116 -1.45 -7.77 21.56
N GLY A 117 -0.58 -6.80 21.77
CA GLY A 117 0.17 -6.65 23.01
C GLY A 117 1.65 -7.04 22.91
N PRO A 118 2.46 -6.69 23.92
CA PRO A 118 3.90 -6.90 23.87
C PRO A 118 4.23 -8.41 23.86
N GLY A 119 4.95 -8.85 22.85
CA GLY A 119 5.60 -10.16 22.77
C GLY A 119 4.73 -11.32 22.33
N ILE A 120 3.52 -11.12 21.84
CA ILE A 120 2.63 -12.25 21.55
C ILE A 120 2.89 -12.89 20.17
N PHE A 121 3.26 -12.14 19.14
CA PHE A 121 3.60 -12.73 17.84
C PHE A 121 4.65 -11.89 17.12
N GLN A 122 5.84 -12.41 17.00
CA GLN A 122 6.80 -11.98 15.97
C GLN A 122 6.74 -13.00 14.84
N PHE A 123 5.87 -12.76 13.86
CA PHE A 123 5.93 -13.54 12.63
C PHE A 123 6.98 -12.91 11.70
N PRO A 124 7.99 -13.66 11.25
CA PRO A 124 8.82 -13.19 10.16
C PRO A 124 7.95 -12.88 8.95
N VAL A 125 8.18 -11.74 8.31
CA VAL A 125 7.40 -11.31 7.12
C VAL A 125 7.34 -12.40 6.04
N LYS A 126 8.40 -13.20 5.92
CA LYS A 126 8.48 -14.33 4.99
C LYS A 126 7.44 -15.43 5.22
N ASP A 127 6.83 -15.47 6.39
CA ASP A 127 5.83 -16.51 6.72
C ASP A 127 4.40 -16.05 6.42
N PHE A 128 4.21 -14.75 6.11
CA PHE A 128 2.94 -14.25 5.64
C PHE A 128 2.70 -14.65 4.19
N GLY A 129 1.61 -15.35 3.93
CA GLY A 129 1.19 -15.73 2.58
C GLY A 129 1.62 -17.12 2.10
N ARG A 130 2.16 -17.97 2.97
CA ARG A 130 2.49 -19.36 2.64
C ARG A 130 1.45 -20.40 3.07
N ASN A 131 0.34 -19.94 3.56
CA ASN A 131 -0.75 -20.85 3.97
C ASN A 131 -1.83 -20.90 2.91
#